data_c68d0ba7c8cc68b2003623ced40b98f7
#
_entry.id   c68d0ba7c8cc68b2003623ced40b98f7
#
_cell.length_a   1.000
_cell.length_b   1.000
_cell.length_c   1.000
_cell.angle_alpha   90.00
_cell.angle_beta   90.00
_cell.angle_gamma   90.00
#
_symmetry.space_group_name_H-M   'P 1'
#
loop_
_entity.id
_entity.type
_entity.pdbx_description
1 polymer ?
#
loop_
_entity_poly.entity_id
_entity_poly.type
_entity_poly.pdbx_seq_one_letter_code
_entity_poly.pdbx_strand_id
1 'polypeptide(L)'
;MKVILLENVKRIGSIGEVIDVRRGFARNYLIANKKALYASKENILEVEKIKSDLSKKDNEKKKEASQISEQVNGKEYSVKKLSTENNELYGSVKPTEIAKLIKEENKIDIKPSMIQPIEEIKSLGKFKVKISLHSEVDAEITIRVTSSDTIQ
;
A
#
# COMPACT_ATOMS: atom_id res chain seq x y z
N MET A 1 23.70 -3.21 11.14
CA MET A 1 23.99 -3.93 9.89
C MET A 1 23.81 -2.99 8.72
N LYS A 2 24.80 -2.91 7.85
CA LYS A 2 24.72 -2.04 6.68
C LYS A 2 24.18 -2.77 5.49
N VAL A 3 23.24 -2.15 4.79
CA VAL A 3 22.63 -2.69 3.57
C VAL A 3 22.56 -1.60 2.51
N ILE A 4 22.55 -2.01 1.24
CA ILE A 4 22.37 -1.08 0.12
C ILE A 4 20.98 -1.30 -0.47
N LEU A 5 20.24 -0.22 -0.64
CA LEU A 5 18.85 -0.29 -1.10
C LEU A 5 18.76 -0.52 -2.61
N LEU A 6 17.84 -1.41 -3.00
CA LEU A 6 17.53 -1.72 -4.40
C LEU A 6 16.31 -0.96 -4.91
N GLU A 7 15.56 -0.33 -4.00
CA GLU A 7 14.42 0.50 -4.34
C GLU A 7 14.26 1.62 -3.31
N ASN A 8 13.46 2.62 -3.63
CA ASN A 8 13.15 3.67 -2.68
C ASN A 8 12.26 3.12 -1.58
N VAL A 9 12.68 3.26 -0.33
CA VAL A 9 11.90 2.80 0.83
C VAL A 9 11.52 4.02 1.65
N LYS A 10 10.22 4.19 1.86
CA LYS A 10 9.68 5.34 2.59
C LYS A 10 10.28 5.44 3.99
N ARG A 11 10.77 6.63 4.34
CA ARG A 11 11.39 6.94 5.64
C ARG A 11 12.69 6.22 5.93
N ILE A 12 13.25 5.49 4.98
CA ILE A 12 14.49 4.73 5.18
C ILE A 12 15.60 5.23 4.27
N GLY A 13 15.35 5.33 2.97
CA GLY A 13 16.35 5.80 2.03
C GLY A 13 15.97 5.58 0.58
N SER A 14 16.91 5.93 -0.30
CA SER A 14 16.72 5.88 -1.76
C SER A 14 17.54 4.77 -2.40
N ILE A 15 17.24 4.46 -3.65
CA ILE A 15 17.97 3.46 -4.44
C ILE A 15 19.46 3.75 -4.44
N GLY A 16 20.24 2.73 -4.14
CA GLY A 16 21.70 2.82 -4.13
C GLY A 16 22.30 3.47 -2.89
N GLU A 17 21.47 3.80 -1.91
CA GLU A 17 21.93 4.37 -0.66
C GLU A 17 22.33 3.25 0.31
N VAL A 18 23.47 3.41 0.97
CA VAL A 18 23.92 2.49 2.02
C VAL A 18 23.40 3.00 3.34
N ILE A 19 22.60 2.20 4.02
CA ILE A 19 21.99 2.56 5.30
C ILE A 19 22.37 1.55 6.38
N ASP A 20 22.33 2.00 7.63
CA ASP A 20 22.58 1.15 8.78
C ASP A 20 21.26 0.91 9.51
N VAL A 21 20.82 -0.34 9.55
CA VAL A 21 19.56 -0.74 10.16
C VAL A 21 19.76 -1.92 11.11
N ARG A 22 18.76 -2.18 11.94
CA ARG A 22 18.81 -3.31 12.85
C ARG A 22 18.87 -4.63 12.07
N ARG A 23 19.65 -5.58 12.56
CA ARG A 23 19.87 -6.86 11.89
C ARG A 23 18.56 -7.60 11.57
N GLY A 24 17.64 -7.65 12.51
CA GLY A 24 16.34 -8.31 12.30
C GLY A 24 15.52 -7.67 11.20
N PHE A 25 15.44 -6.34 11.17
CA PHE A 25 14.75 -5.61 10.13
C PHE A 25 15.41 -5.83 8.75
N ALA A 26 16.74 -5.76 8.71
CA ALA A 26 17.46 -5.98 7.46
C ALA A 26 17.20 -7.38 6.89
N ARG A 27 17.34 -8.41 7.71
CA ARG A 27 17.17 -9.79 7.24
C ARG A 27 15.72 -10.15 6.94
N ASN A 28 14.81 -9.84 7.85
CA ASN A 28 13.42 -10.30 7.76
C ASN A 28 12.53 -9.47 6.84
N TYR A 29 12.89 -8.22 6.62
CA TYR A 29 12.10 -7.32 5.80
C TYR A 29 12.83 -6.89 4.52
N LEU A 30 13.96 -6.22 4.62
CA LEU A 30 14.63 -5.65 3.45
C LEU A 30 15.20 -6.73 2.52
N ILE A 31 15.99 -7.64 3.04
CA ILE A 31 16.63 -8.67 2.23
C ILE A 31 15.63 -9.75 1.82
N ALA A 32 14.78 -10.19 2.73
CA ALA A 32 13.77 -11.19 2.44
C ALA A 32 12.82 -10.77 1.32
N ASN A 33 12.46 -9.48 1.25
CA ASN A 33 11.58 -8.92 0.21
C ASN A 33 12.36 -8.38 -1.00
N LYS A 34 13.65 -8.64 -1.09
CA LYS A 34 14.52 -8.20 -2.18
C LYS A 34 14.54 -6.67 -2.35
N LYS A 35 14.36 -5.95 -1.25
CA LYS A 35 14.41 -4.48 -1.23
C LYS A 35 15.80 -3.94 -0.99
N ALA A 36 16.71 -4.76 -0.47
CA ALA A 36 18.09 -4.39 -0.21
C ALA A 36 19.01 -5.61 -0.30
N LEU A 37 20.29 -5.36 -0.43
CA LEU A 37 21.34 -6.36 -0.37
C LEU A 37 22.31 -5.98 0.74
N TYR A 38 23.12 -6.95 1.18
CA TYR A 38 24.21 -6.66 2.11
C TYR A 38 25.16 -5.64 1.51
N ALA A 39 25.61 -4.67 2.29
CA ALA A 39 26.51 -3.62 1.82
C ALA A 39 27.95 -4.11 1.72
N SER A 40 28.20 -5.13 0.90
CA SER A 40 29.55 -5.57 0.57
C SER A 40 30.07 -4.73 -0.59
N LYS A 41 31.40 -4.68 -0.75
CA LYS A 41 32.01 -3.93 -1.85
C LYS A 41 31.48 -4.39 -3.21
N GLU A 42 31.32 -5.69 -3.40
CA GLU A 42 30.80 -6.29 -4.63
C GLU A 42 29.35 -5.85 -4.89
N ASN A 43 28.51 -5.93 -3.87
CA ASN A 43 27.10 -5.53 -4.00
C ASN A 43 26.96 -4.03 -4.27
N ILE A 44 27.77 -3.20 -3.62
CA ILE A 44 27.76 -1.76 -3.85
C ILE A 44 28.12 -1.43 -5.32
N LEU A 45 29.16 -2.05 -5.85
CA LEU A 45 29.56 -1.86 -7.24
C LEU A 45 28.48 -2.36 -8.21
N GLU A 46 27.89 -3.50 -7.92
CA GLU A 46 26.83 -4.06 -8.75
C GLU A 46 25.60 -3.15 -8.78
N VAL A 47 25.16 -2.65 -7.63
CA VAL A 47 24.03 -1.72 -7.56
C VAL A 47 24.34 -0.39 -8.26
N GLU A 48 25.55 0.12 -8.16
CA GLU A 48 25.94 1.34 -8.90
C GLU A 48 25.79 1.17 -10.40
N LYS A 49 26.14 -0.01 -10.92
CA LYS A 49 26.01 -0.32 -12.36
C LYS A 49 24.55 -0.36 -12.82
N ILE A 50 23.66 -0.87 -11.97
CA ILE A 50 22.25 -1.03 -12.32
C ILE A 50 21.35 0.06 -11.73
N LYS A 51 21.93 1.04 -11.05
CA LYS A 51 21.17 2.11 -10.41
C LYS A 51 20.24 2.85 -11.37
N SER A 52 20.71 3.12 -12.57
CA SER A 52 19.90 3.81 -13.59
C SER A 52 18.69 2.94 -14.00
N ASP A 53 18.90 1.64 -14.16
CA ASP A 53 17.82 0.71 -14.53
C ASP A 53 16.81 0.57 -13.40
N LEU A 54 17.28 0.48 -12.15
CA LEU A 54 16.41 0.45 -10.98
C LEU A 54 15.58 1.72 -10.85
N SER A 55 16.21 2.89 -11.09
CA SER A 55 15.52 4.17 -11.05
C SER A 55 14.47 4.28 -12.15
N LYS A 56 14.76 3.78 -13.36
CA LYS A 56 13.77 3.74 -14.44
C LYS A 56 12.57 2.86 -14.09
N LYS A 57 12.82 1.67 -13.56
CA LYS A 57 11.75 0.76 -13.12
C LYS A 57 10.90 1.40 -12.04
N ASP A 58 11.51 2.06 -11.08
CA ASP A 58 10.81 2.76 -10.01
C ASP A 58 9.95 3.90 -10.57
N ASN A 59 10.48 4.68 -11.52
CA ASN A 59 9.75 5.75 -12.18
C ASN A 59 8.54 5.22 -12.98
N GLU A 60 8.67 4.07 -13.64
CA GLU A 60 7.57 3.42 -14.34
C GLU A 60 6.48 2.99 -13.35
N LYS A 61 6.87 2.36 -12.25
CA LYS A 61 5.92 1.99 -11.18
C LYS A 61 5.24 3.21 -10.59
N LYS A 62 5.98 4.30 -10.40
CA LYS A 62 5.45 5.56 -9.91
C LYS A 62 4.42 6.15 -10.87
N LYS A 63 4.68 6.11 -12.17
CA LYS A 63 3.73 6.57 -13.20
C LYS A 63 2.46 5.75 -13.17
N GLU A 64 2.57 4.42 -13.14
CA GLU A 64 1.42 3.51 -13.03
C GLU A 64 0.63 3.80 -11.76
N ALA A 65 1.31 3.95 -10.63
CA ALA A 65 0.68 4.27 -9.36
C ALA A 65 -0.03 5.64 -9.42
N SER A 66 0.57 6.65 -10.05
CA SER A 66 -0.05 7.96 -10.23
C SER A 66 -1.32 7.88 -11.08
N GLN A 67 -1.31 7.09 -12.15
CA GLN A 67 -2.49 6.88 -12.98
C GLN A 67 -3.62 6.22 -12.19
N ILE A 68 -3.29 5.20 -11.41
CA ILE A 68 -4.26 4.52 -10.55
C ILE A 68 -4.78 5.50 -9.49
N SER A 69 -3.89 6.29 -8.89
CA SER A 69 -4.27 7.31 -7.91
C SER A 69 -5.27 8.31 -8.49
N GLU A 70 -5.03 8.81 -9.69
CA GLU A 70 -5.95 9.72 -10.36
C GLU A 70 -7.32 9.09 -10.59
N GLN A 71 -7.35 7.80 -10.88
CA GLN A 71 -8.60 7.08 -11.13
C GLN A 71 -9.40 6.83 -9.84
N VAL A 72 -8.74 6.60 -8.72
CA VAL A 72 -9.42 6.26 -7.47
C VAL A 72 -9.48 7.39 -6.46
N ASN A 73 -8.58 8.36 -6.53
CA ASN A 73 -8.49 9.43 -5.55
C ASN A 73 -9.78 10.26 -5.51
N GLY A 74 -10.30 10.46 -4.31
CA GLY A 74 -11.53 11.22 -4.11
C GLY A 74 -12.81 10.48 -4.47
N LYS A 75 -12.73 9.22 -4.88
CA LYS A 75 -13.94 8.44 -5.20
C LYS A 75 -14.56 7.86 -3.94
N GLU A 76 -15.86 7.62 -4.02
CA GLU A 76 -16.63 7.02 -2.95
C GLU A 76 -17.06 5.61 -3.36
N TYR A 77 -16.80 4.64 -2.51
CA TYR A 77 -17.22 3.25 -2.71
C TYR A 77 -18.20 2.86 -1.61
N SER A 78 -19.24 2.16 -1.98
CA SER A 78 -20.26 1.71 -1.03
C SER A 78 -20.06 0.25 -0.65
N VAL A 79 -20.11 -0.03 0.64
CA VAL A 79 -20.02 -1.39 1.19
C VAL A 79 -21.29 -1.68 1.96
N LYS A 80 -21.89 -2.82 1.71
CA LYS A 80 -23.06 -3.27 2.47
C LYS A 80 -22.62 -4.27 3.51
N LYS A 81 -22.99 -4.04 4.75
CA LYS A 81 -22.67 -4.92 5.88
C LYS A 81 -23.88 -5.07 6.79
N LEU A 82 -23.96 -6.22 7.45
CA LEU A 82 -24.98 -6.42 8.47
C LEU A 82 -24.64 -5.55 9.68
N SER A 83 -25.64 -4.86 10.20
CA SER A 83 -25.47 -3.98 11.34
C SER A 83 -26.49 -4.25 12.43
N THR A 84 -26.14 -3.88 13.67
CA THR A 84 -27.05 -3.93 14.78
C THR A 84 -27.99 -2.72 14.76
N GLU A 85 -28.96 -2.71 15.69
CA GLU A 85 -29.87 -1.57 15.83
C GLU A 85 -29.15 -0.28 16.18
N ASN A 86 -27.98 -0.37 16.79
CA ASN A 86 -27.18 0.80 17.17
C ASN A 86 -26.24 1.29 16.05
N ASN A 87 -26.45 0.81 14.82
CA ASN A 87 -25.60 1.13 13.66
C ASN A 87 -24.17 0.61 13.79
N GLU A 88 -23.95 -0.37 14.65
CA GLU A 88 -22.66 -1.04 14.76
C GLU A 88 -22.62 -2.25 13.85
N LEU A 89 -21.51 -2.51 13.20
CA LEU A 89 -21.37 -3.67 12.32
C LEU A 89 -21.11 -4.95 13.12
N TYR A 90 -21.63 -6.08 12.65
CA TYR A 90 -21.31 -7.38 13.23
C TYR A 90 -19.84 -7.76 13.02
N GLY A 91 -19.18 -7.14 12.06
CA GLY A 91 -17.75 -7.31 11.82
C GLY A 91 -17.18 -6.07 11.17
N SER A 92 -15.88 -5.88 11.28
CA SER A 92 -15.22 -4.74 10.65
C SER A 92 -15.09 -4.91 9.13
N VAL A 93 -15.00 -3.80 8.41
CA VAL A 93 -14.68 -3.83 6.98
C VAL A 93 -13.19 -4.10 6.83
N LYS A 94 -12.85 -5.18 6.18
CA LYS A 94 -11.45 -5.59 6.00
C LYS A 94 -10.86 -4.98 4.73
N PRO A 95 -9.55 -4.72 4.70
CA PRO A 95 -8.90 -4.23 3.48
C PRO A 95 -9.12 -5.13 2.26
N THR A 96 -9.26 -6.44 2.44
CA THR A 96 -9.56 -7.37 1.36
C THR A 96 -10.88 -7.07 0.67
N GLU A 97 -11.89 -6.64 1.43
CA GLU A 97 -13.19 -6.28 0.89
C GLU A 97 -13.12 -4.98 0.07
N ILE A 98 -12.34 -4.02 0.56
CA ILE A 98 -12.11 -2.76 -0.16
C ILE A 98 -11.37 -3.00 -1.47
N ALA A 99 -10.36 -3.85 -1.45
CA ALA A 99 -9.61 -4.22 -2.66
C ALA A 99 -10.51 -4.87 -3.70
N LYS A 100 -11.42 -5.74 -3.26
CA LYS A 100 -12.42 -6.36 -4.15
C LYS A 100 -13.33 -5.33 -4.80
N LEU A 101 -13.83 -4.37 -4.02
CA LEU A 101 -14.69 -3.32 -4.53
C LEU A 101 -14.01 -2.49 -5.62
N ILE A 102 -12.79 -2.09 -5.37
CA ILE A 102 -12.02 -1.30 -6.33
C ILE A 102 -11.79 -2.10 -7.61
N LYS A 103 -11.50 -3.38 -7.49
CA LYS A 103 -11.31 -4.26 -8.63
C LYS A 103 -12.59 -4.42 -9.46
N GLU A 104 -13.73 -4.55 -8.79
CA GLU A 104 -15.03 -4.70 -9.47
C GLU A 104 -15.46 -3.41 -10.16
N GLU A 105 -15.29 -2.26 -9.52
CA GLU A 105 -15.73 -0.98 -10.06
C GLU A 105 -14.78 -0.37 -11.08
N ASN A 106 -13.49 -0.39 -10.79
CA ASN A 106 -12.48 0.26 -11.64
C ASN A 106 -11.59 -0.71 -12.41
N LYS A 107 -11.76 -2.01 -12.20
CA LYS A 107 -10.92 -3.06 -12.78
C LYS A 107 -9.44 -2.91 -12.46
N ILE A 108 -9.15 -2.34 -11.29
CA ILE A 108 -7.79 -2.13 -10.82
C ILE A 108 -7.48 -3.14 -9.73
N ASP A 109 -6.38 -3.85 -9.88
CA ASP A 109 -5.97 -4.86 -8.89
C ASP A 109 -5.08 -4.19 -7.85
N ILE A 110 -5.63 -3.99 -6.64
CA ILE A 110 -4.92 -3.40 -5.53
C ILE A 110 -4.75 -4.46 -4.44
N LYS A 111 -3.54 -4.58 -3.93
CA LYS A 111 -3.27 -5.53 -2.85
C LYS A 111 -3.84 -5.01 -1.53
N PRO A 112 -4.47 -5.87 -0.72
CA PRO A 112 -5.00 -5.44 0.57
C PRO A 112 -3.97 -4.80 1.50
N SER A 113 -2.71 -5.21 1.39
CA SER A 113 -1.62 -4.62 2.19
C SER A 113 -1.34 -3.16 1.87
N MET A 114 -1.78 -2.67 0.72
CA MET A 114 -1.63 -1.27 0.32
C MET A 114 -2.72 -0.39 0.92
N ILE A 115 -3.80 -1.00 1.40
CA ILE A 115 -4.95 -0.28 1.94
C ILE A 115 -4.76 -0.08 3.44
N GLN A 116 -4.75 1.20 3.86
CA GLN A 116 -4.59 1.55 5.26
C GLN A 116 -5.79 2.37 5.71
N PRO A 117 -6.76 1.76 6.38
CA PRO A 117 -7.87 2.53 6.92
C PRO A 117 -7.35 3.46 8.02
N ILE A 118 -7.78 4.69 8.00
CA ILE A 118 -7.40 5.70 9.00
C ILE A 118 -7.97 5.30 10.35
N GLU A 119 -9.19 4.79 10.34
CA GLU A 119 -9.85 4.27 11.53
C GLU A 119 -10.45 2.90 11.23
N GLU A 120 -10.60 2.09 12.25
CA GLU A 120 -11.24 0.79 12.08
C GLU A 120 -12.72 0.97 11.78
N ILE A 121 -13.18 0.39 10.68
CA ILE A 121 -14.55 0.55 10.22
C ILE A 121 -15.44 -0.50 10.88
N LYS A 122 -16.15 -0.10 11.92
CA LYS A 122 -17.04 -0.97 12.68
C LYS A 122 -18.48 -0.47 12.77
N SER A 123 -18.78 0.66 12.16
CA SER A 123 -20.13 1.24 12.20
C SER A 123 -20.56 1.73 10.84
N LEU A 124 -21.81 2.08 10.70
CA LEU A 124 -22.33 2.66 9.47
C LEU A 124 -21.82 4.09 9.33
N GLY A 125 -21.62 4.54 8.12
CA GLY A 125 -21.22 5.92 7.84
C GLY A 125 -20.15 6.00 6.75
N LYS A 126 -19.55 7.18 6.65
CA LYS A 126 -18.47 7.44 5.70
C LYS A 126 -17.12 7.43 6.41
N PHE A 127 -16.18 6.73 5.85
CA PHE A 127 -14.84 6.59 6.39
C PHE A 127 -13.80 6.84 5.31
N LYS A 128 -12.74 7.51 5.67
CA LYS A 128 -11.63 7.77 4.75
C LYS A 128 -10.61 6.64 4.85
N VAL A 129 -10.16 6.19 3.69
CA VAL A 129 -9.17 5.12 3.60
C VAL A 129 -8.04 5.57 2.69
N LYS A 130 -6.82 5.39 3.17
CA LYS A 130 -5.63 5.74 2.42
C LYS A 130 -5.08 4.50 1.72
N ILE A 131 -4.76 4.65 0.45
CA ILE A 131 -4.15 3.57 -0.34
C ILE A 131 -2.73 3.99 -0.69
N SER A 132 -1.75 3.22 -0.24
CA SER A 132 -0.35 3.44 -0.59
C SER A 132 -0.03 2.65 -1.84
N LEU A 133 -0.03 3.32 -2.98
CA LEU A 133 0.24 2.69 -4.28
C LEU A 133 1.72 2.58 -4.58
N HIS A 134 2.48 3.56 -4.11
CA HIS A 134 3.92 3.62 -4.27
C HIS A 134 4.50 4.33 -3.04
N SER A 135 5.80 4.22 -2.78
CA SER A 135 6.42 4.92 -1.65
C SER A 135 6.21 6.44 -1.69
N GLU A 136 6.01 7.00 -2.88
CA GLU A 136 5.80 8.43 -3.08
C GLU A 136 4.38 8.76 -3.59
N VAL A 137 3.54 7.77 -3.84
CA VAL A 137 2.19 7.97 -4.37
C VAL A 137 1.16 7.32 -3.46
N ASP A 138 0.29 8.15 -2.91
CA ASP A 138 -0.82 7.71 -2.07
C ASP A 138 -2.13 8.21 -2.69
N ALA A 139 -3.20 7.47 -2.48
CA ALA A 139 -4.55 7.88 -2.86
C ALA A 139 -5.44 7.83 -1.64
N GLU A 140 -6.46 8.67 -1.62
CA GLU A 140 -7.45 8.68 -0.54
C GLU A 140 -8.82 8.43 -1.14
N ILE A 141 -9.55 7.48 -0.59
CA ILE A 141 -10.91 7.15 -1.01
C ILE A 141 -11.85 7.24 0.18
N THR A 142 -13.12 7.38 -0.10
CA THR A 142 -14.16 7.37 0.92
C THR A 142 -14.94 6.07 0.82
N ILE A 143 -15.08 5.38 1.93
CA ILE A 143 -15.88 4.15 2.00
C ILE A 143 -17.18 4.49 2.73
N ARG A 144 -18.28 4.30 2.05
CA ARG A 144 -19.60 4.48 2.63
C ARG A 144 -20.14 3.11 3.03
N VAL A 145 -20.33 2.92 4.31
CA VAL A 145 -20.87 1.67 4.85
C VAL A 145 -22.37 1.84 5.06
N THR A 146 -23.13 0.97 4.41
CA THR A 146 -24.59 0.96 4.56
C THR A 146 -25.03 -0.39 5.10
N SER A 147 -26.21 -0.42 5.71
CA SER A 147 -26.77 -1.65 6.22
C SER A 147 -27.27 -2.53 5.06
N SER A 148 -26.89 -3.79 5.09
CA SER A 148 -27.41 -4.75 4.14
C SER A 148 -28.69 -5.42 4.69
N ASP A 149 -29.09 -5.06 5.90
CA ASP A 149 -30.26 -5.58 6.53
C ASP A 149 -31.45 -4.94 5.96
N THR A 150 -31.85 -5.45 4.91
CA THR A 150 -33.01 -4.94 4.34
C THR A 150 -34.05 -5.92 4.40
N ILE A 151 -33.96 -6.73 5.31
CA ILE A 151 -34.82 -7.65 5.17
C ILE A 151 -35.87 -7.59 5.83
N GLN A 152 -36.46 -7.68 5.59
CA GLN A 152 -37.41 -7.83 6.24
C GLN A 152 -38.20 -8.59 5.73
#